data_5d7c8c78b7ffd123fb5bfff091d9b0ad
#
_entry.id   5d7c8c78b7ffd123fb5bfff091d9b0ad
#
_cell.length_a   1.000
_cell.length_b   1.000
_cell.length_c   1.000
_cell.angle_alpha   90.00
_cell.angle_beta   90.00
_cell.angle_gamma   90.00
#
_symmetry.space_group_name_H-M   'P 1'
#
loop_
_entity.id
_entity.type
_entity.pdbx_description
1 polymer ?
#
loop_
_entity_poly.entity_id
_entity_poly.type
_entity_poly.pdbx_seq_one_letter_code
_entity_poly.pdbx_strand_id
1 'polypeptide(L)'
;MILWASDNTDAISRARIQNSYSYGYPQSVIAAHVSGCPNHQTLRRTPLTSRFAIASVGILGYECNLSDASMEDMEEIKVEIELYKKWRNVLQFGDWYRLYEEADKKSVYDMDVIRWNM
;
A
#
# COMPACT_ATOMS: atom_id res chain seq x y z
N MET A 1 3.87 0.64 -18.86
CA MET A 1 4.57 1.67 -18.09
C MET A 1 4.36 1.40 -16.59
N ILE A 2 5.40 1.52 -15.81
CA ILE A 2 5.31 1.44 -14.34
C ILE A 2 5.82 2.76 -13.78
N LEU A 3 5.04 3.37 -12.91
CA LEU A 3 5.37 4.65 -12.29
C LEU A 3 5.97 4.40 -10.90
N TRP A 4 7.17 4.89 -10.68
CA TRP A 4 7.82 4.89 -9.37
C TRP A 4 7.42 6.19 -8.64
N ALA A 5 6.43 6.10 -7.80
CA ALA A 5 5.82 7.29 -7.20
C ALA A 5 6.72 7.98 -6.16
N SER A 6 7.52 7.22 -5.42
CA SER A 6 8.40 7.79 -4.39
C SER A 6 9.32 6.72 -3.82
N ASP A 7 10.53 7.14 -3.45
CA ASP A 7 11.46 6.31 -2.67
C ASP A 7 11.04 6.18 -1.20
N ASN A 8 10.07 6.98 -0.75
CA ASN A 8 9.53 6.83 0.59
C ASN A 8 8.56 5.65 0.62
N THR A 9 8.92 4.60 1.37
CA THR A 9 8.14 3.37 1.50
C THR A 9 7.37 3.26 2.81
N ASP A 10 7.41 4.30 3.64
CA ASP A 10 6.60 4.35 4.86
C ASP A 10 5.11 4.28 4.50
N ALA A 11 4.39 3.33 5.09
CA ALA A 11 3.00 3.05 4.70
C ALA A 11 2.09 4.26 4.83
N ILE A 12 2.22 5.04 5.90
CA ILE A 12 1.37 6.21 6.11
C ILE A 12 1.68 7.31 5.08
N SER A 13 2.96 7.53 4.79
CA SER A 13 3.38 8.48 3.76
C SER A 13 2.90 8.01 2.37
N ARG A 14 3.00 6.72 2.09
CA ARG A 14 2.57 6.14 0.81
C ARG A 14 1.06 6.22 0.61
N ALA A 15 0.27 6.07 1.67
CA ALA A 15 -1.18 6.24 1.57
C ALA A 15 -1.52 7.60 0.95
N ARG A 16 -0.84 8.63 1.41
CA ARG A 16 -1.01 9.99 0.91
C ARG A 16 -0.47 10.16 -0.51
N ILE A 17 0.73 9.65 -0.75
CA ILE A 17 1.39 9.75 -2.07
C ILE A 17 0.57 9.04 -3.13
N GLN A 18 0.16 7.81 -2.87
CA GLN A 18 -0.60 6.99 -3.81
C GLN A 18 -1.99 7.58 -4.08
N ASN A 19 -2.64 8.13 -3.05
CA ASN A 19 -3.90 8.83 -3.26
C ASN A 19 -3.72 10.03 -4.19
N SER A 20 -2.66 10.79 -4.03
CA SER A 20 -2.36 11.94 -4.90
C SER A 20 -2.14 11.51 -6.35
N TYR A 21 -1.36 10.47 -6.57
CA TYR A 21 -1.12 9.94 -7.92
C TYR A 21 -2.39 9.39 -8.58
N SER A 22 -3.34 8.89 -7.79
CA SER A 22 -4.56 8.30 -8.31
C SER A 22 -5.49 9.29 -9.04
N TYR A 23 -5.25 10.58 -8.90
CA TYR A 23 -5.97 11.60 -9.67
C TYR A 23 -5.56 11.63 -11.14
N GLY A 24 -4.37 11.16 -11.48
CA GLY A 24 -3.86 11.20 -12.84
C GLY A 24 -3.45 9.86 -13.42
N TYR A 25 -3.30 8.83 -12.58
CA TYR A 25 -2.79 7.53 -12.99
C TYR A 25 -3.60 6.39 -12.38
N PRO A 26 -3.89 5.33 -13.13
CA PRO A 26 -4.57 4.16 -12.57
C PRO A 26 -3.64 3.36 -11.65
N GLN A 27 -4.23 2.61 -10.73
CA GLN A 27 -3.48 1.78 -9.79
C GLN A 27 -2.60 0.73 -10.49
N SER A 28 -3.00 0.29 -11.67
CA SER A 28 -2.27 -0.70 -12.45
C SER A 28 -0.89 -0.27 -12.91
N VAL A 29 -0.54 1.01 -12.80
CA VAL A 29 0.78 1.52 -13.20
C VAL A 29 1.62 2.02 -12.02
N ILE A 30 1.07 2.07 -10.81
CA ILE A 30 1.76 2.60 -9.63
C ILE A 30 2.44 1.47 -8.88
N ALA A 31 3.77 1.48 -8.83
CA ALA A 31 4.53 0.54 -8.02
C ALA A 31 4.34 0.85 -6.53
N ALA A 32 4.10 -0.18 -5.73
CA ALA A 32 3.90 -0.05 -4.31
C ALA A 32 4.59 -1.21 -3.56
N HIS A 33 5.18 -0.91 -2.42
CA HIS A 33 6.01 -1.88 -1.72
C HIS A 33 5.69 -1.96 -0.24
N VAL A 34 5.69 -3.18 0.27
CA VAL A 34 5.72 -3.45 1.71
C VAL A 34 7.18 -3.33 2.14
N SER A 35 7.49 -2.34 2.96
CA SER A 35 8.84 -2.15 3.51
C SER A 35 9.02 -2.87 4.85
N GLY A 36 10.23 -2.87 5.35
CA GLY A 36 10.55 -3.39 6.67
C GLY A 36 9.91 -2.57 7.80
N CYS A 37 10.02 -3.07 9.01
CA CYS A 37 9.53 -2.40 10.21
C CYS A 37 10.64 -2.43 11.29
N PRO A 38 11.07 -1.26 11.80
CA PRO A 38 10.61 0.09 11.46
C PRO A 38 11.03 0.51 10.05
N ASN A 39 10.33 1.50 9.50
CA ASN A 39 10.69 2.05 8.21
C ASN A 39 12.07 2.72 8.29
N HIS A 40 12.93 2.47 7.31
CA HIS A 40 14.32 2.93 7.34
C HIS A 40 14.48 4.45 7.24
N GLN A 41 13.50 5.16 6.68
CA GLN A 41 13.54 6.61 6.53
C GLN A 41 12.83 7.34 7.66
N THR A 42 11.62 6.92 8.00
CA THR A 42 10.78 7.61 8.99
C THR A 42 10.90 7.02 10.39
N LEU A 43 11.48 5.84 10.53
CA LEU A 43 11.56 5.04 11.75
C LEU A 43 10.19 4.67 12.33
N ARG A 44 9.12 4.91 11.58
CA ARG A 44 7.77 4.59 12.02
C ARG A 44 7.55 3.09 12.00
N ARG A 45 6.85 2.61 13.02
CA ARG A 45 6.43 1.22 13.14
C ARG A 45 4.96 1.11 12.74
N THR A 46 4.71 0.30 11.72
CA THR A 46 3.36 0.09 11.20
C THR A 46 3.12 -1.43 11.11
N PRO A 47 1.94 -1.92 11.54
CA PRO A 47 1.63 -3.34 11.41
C PRO A 47 1.75 -3.83 9.96
N LEU A 48 2.12 -5.10 9.80
CA LEU A 48 2.26 -5.71 8.48
C LEU A 48 0.96 -5.63 7.68
N THR A 49 -0.18 -5.85 8.33
CA THR A 49 -1.50 -5.74 7.72
C THR A 49 -1.75 -4.36 7.10
N SER A 50 -1.36 -3.30 7.80
CA SER A 50 -1.51 -1.93 7.30
C SER A 50 -0.55 -1.64 6.15
N ARG A 51 0.69 -2.11 6.26
CA ARG A 51 1.68 -1.96 5.17
C ARG A 51 1.20 -2.68 3.91
N PHE A 52 0.68 -3.89 4.06
CA PHE A 52 0.11 -4.65 2.94
C PHE A 52 -1.12 -3.95 2.36
N ALA A 53 -2.05 -3.50 3.20
CA ALA A 53 -3.28 -2.86 2.73
C ALA A 53 -2.97 -1.67 1.81
N ILE A 54 -1.99 -0.86 2.16
CA ILE A 54 -1.60 0.30 1.36
C ILE A 54 -0.86 -0.12 0.09
N ALA A 55 0.07 -1.06 0.19
CA ALA A 55 0.84 -1.52 -0.97
C ALA A 55 -0.03 -2.29 -1.98
N SER A 56 -1.08 -2.95 -1.55
CA SER A 56 -1.98 -3.70 -2.43
C SER A 56 -2.80 -2.80 -3.36
N VAL A 57 -2.85 -1.50 -3.11
CA VAL A 57 -3.51 -0.53 -3.98
C VAL A 57 -2.85 -0.46 -5.36
N GLY A 58 -1.55 -0.72 -5.43
CA GLY A 58 -0.80 -0.64 -6.68
C GLY A 58 -0.28 -2.01 -7.11
N ILE A 59 0.85 -1.97 -7.82
CA ILE A 59 1.58 -3.19 -8.19
C ILE A 59 2.41 -3.59 -6.98
N LEU A 60 1.97 -4.63 -6.31
CA LEU A 60 2.55 -5.06 -5.03
C LEU A 60 3.96 -5.63 -5.20
N GLY A 61 4.86 -5.18 -4.35
CA GLY A 61 6.18 -5.76 -4.13
C GLY A 61 6.52 -5.76 -2.65
N TYR A 62 7.55 -6.52 -2.28
CA TYR A 62 8.08 -6.53 -0.92
C TYR A 62 9.52 -6.03 -0.97
N GLU A 63 9.79 -4.93 -0.30
CA GLU A 63 11.11 -4.30 -0.22
C GLU A 63 11.60 -4.36 1.21
N CYS A 64 11.94 -5.56 1.64
CA CYS A 64 12.44 -5.84 2.98
C CYS A 64 13.27 -7.11 2.97
N ASN A 65 14.10 -7.27 4.00
CA ASN A 65 14.89 -8.49 4.14
C ASN A 65 14.01 -9.60 4.75
N LEU A 66 13.53 -10.48 3.89
CA LEU A 66 12.64 -11.56 4.32
C LEU A 66 13.33 -12.57 5.24
N SER A 67 14.66 -12.65 5.20
CA SER A 67 15.38 -13.55 6.11
C SER A 67 15.35 -13.08 7.57
N ASP A 68 15.04 -11.80 7.80
CA ASP A 68 14.90 -11.24 9.15
C ASP A 68 13.45 -11.32 9.66
N ALA A 69 12.52 -11.77 8.83
CA ALA A 69 11.12 -11.87 9.21
C ALA A 69 10.90 -13.02 10.19
N SER A 70 9.99 -12.83 11.16
CA SER A 70 9.56 -13.89 12.05
C SER A 70 8.79 -14.96 11.28
N MET A 71 8.61 -16.15 11.87
CA MET A 71 7.80 -17.19 11.24
C MET A 71 6.34 -16.74 11.08
N GLU A 72 5.81 -16.01 12.03
CA GLU A 72 4.46 -15.46 11.97
C GLU A 72 4.33 -14.48 10.80
N ASP A 73 5.30 -13.57 10.64
CA ASP A 73 5.31 -12.61 9.54
C ASP A 73 5.44 -13.32 8.18
N MET A 74 6.26 -14.36 8.09
CA MET A 74 6.40 -15.13 6.86
C MET A 74 5.11 -15.82 6.47
N GLU A 75 4.37 -16.40 7.42
CA GLU A 75 3.09 -17.03 7.15
C GLU A 75 2.04 -15.98 6.74
N GLU A 76 2.04 -14.81 7.39
CA GLU A 76 1.15 -13.72 7.02
C GLU A 76 1.46 -13.21 5.60
N ILE A 77 2.73 -13.05 5.25
CA ILE A 77 3.14 -12.64 3.90
C ILE A 77 2.65 -13.63 2.86
N LYS A 78 2.74 -14.92 3.11
CA LYS A 78 2.22 -15.93 2.19
C LYS A 78 0.72 -15.79 1.96
N VAL A 79 -0.04 -15.58 3.03
CA VAL A 79 -1.49 -15.34 2.94
C VAL A 79 -1.78 -14.07 2.16
N GLU A 80 -1.04 -13.01 2.42
CA GLU A 80 -1.18 -11.73 1.74
C GLU A 80 -0.91 -11.84 0.24
N ILE A 81 0.13 -12.55 -0.15
CA ILE A 81 0.47 -12.78 -1.56
C ILE A 81 -0.65 -13.56 -2.26
N GLU A 82 -1.17 -14.61 -1.65
CA GLU A 82 -2.28 -15.37 -2.22
C GLU A 82 -3.55 -14.53 -2.35
N LEU A 83 -3.82 -13.72 -1.35
CA LEU A 83 -4.95 -12.79 -1.37
C LEU A 83 -4.80 -11.77 -2.51
N TYR A 84 -3.60 -11.21 -2.67
CA TYR A 84 -3.32 -10.27 -3.75
C TYR A 84 -3.47 -10.92 -5.12
N LYS A 85 -2.95 -12.12 -5.32
CA LYS A 85 -3.11 -12.86 -6.58
C LYS A 85 -4.57 -13.09 -6.92
N LYS A 86 -5.38 -13.38 -5.91
CA LYS A 86 -6.82 -13.59 -6.09
C LYS A 86 -7.54 -12.31 -6.53
N TRP A 87 -7.19 -11.17 -5.94
CA TRP A 87 -7.93 -9.93 -6.12
C TRP A 87 -7.23 -8.89 -7.00
N ARG A 88 -6.02 -9.15 -7.49
CA ARG A 88 -5.23 -8.14 -8.21
C ARG A 88 -5.94 -7.55 -9.43
N ASN A 89 -6.76 -8.32 -10.12
CA ASN A 89 -7.49 -7.79 -11.27
C ASN A 89 -8.50 -6.71 -10.84
N VAL A 90 -9.20 -6.93 -9.73
CA VAL A 90 -10.10 -5.93 -9.17
C VAL A 90 -9.33 -4.75 -8.62
N LEU A 91 -8.25 -5.01 -7.89
CA LEU A 91 -7.43 -3.96 -7.27
C LEU A 91 -6.78 -3.05 -8.30
N GLN A 92 -6.33 -3.60 -9.43
CA GLN A 92 -5.64 -2.83 -10.47
C GLN A 92 -6.59 -2.25 -11.52
N PHE A 93 -7.65 -2.97 -11.87
CA PHE A 93 -8.50 -2.64 -13.02
C PHE A 93 -9.97 -2.45 -12.66
N GLY A 94 -10.36 -2.69 -11.41
CA GLY A 94 -11.72 -2.43 -10.95
C GLY A 94 -12.00 -0.94 -10.82
N ASP A 95 -13.24 -0.60 -10.58
CA ASP A 95 -13.64 0.78 -10.37
C ASP A 95 -13.09 1.31 -9.04
N TRP A 96 -12.50 2.49 -9.09
CA TRP A 96 -11.91 3.16 -7.94
C TRP A 96 -12.80 4.28 -7.45
N TYR A 97 -13.22 4.22 -6.20
CA TYR A 97 -14.08 5.24 -5.60
C TYR A 97 -13.43 5.87 -4.38
N ARG A 98 -13.43 7.19 -4.30
CA ARG A 98 -13.07 7.92 -3.08
C ARG A 98 -14.33 8.10 -2.26
N LEU A 99 -14.41 7.39 -1.13
CA LEU A 99 -15.57 7.46 -0.25
C LEU A 99 -15.55 8.72 0.62
N TYR A 100 -14.37 9.28 0.83
CA TYR A 100 -14.18 10.47 1.63
C TYR A 100 -12.89 11.17 1.21
N GLU A 101 -12.95 12.51 1.18
CA GLU A 101 -11.77 13.32 0.93
C GLU A 101 -11.85 14.56 1.81
N GLU A 102 -10.80 14.81 2.60
CA GLU A 102 -10.75 15.94 3.49
C GLU A 102 -10.00 17.11 2.89
N ALA A 103 -10.70 18.23 2.73
CA ALA A 103 -10.13 19.43 2.12
C ALA A 103 -9.13 20.13 3.03
N ASP A 104 -9.33 20.11 4.34
CA ASP A 104 -8.47 20.77 5.32
C ASP A 104 -7.26 19.92 5.75
N LYS A 105 -7.16 18.71 5.26
CA LYS A 105 -6.01 17.81 5.44
C LYS A 105 -5.80 17.32 6.88
N LYS A 106 -6.78 17.41 7.73
CA LYS A 106 -6.64 16.94 9.11
C LYS A 106 -6.46 15.43 9.20
N SER A 107 -7.10 14.69 8.35
CA SER A 107 -7.10 13.23 8.40
C SER A 107 -6.28 12.60 7.31
N VAL A 108 -5.22 13.25 6.83
CA VAL A 108 -4.34 12.69 5.78
C VAL A 108 -3.73 11.35 6.17
N TYR A 109 -3.69 11.03 7.45
CA TYR A 109 -3.16 9.77 7.96
C TYR A 109 -4.26 8.78 8.36
N ASP A 110 -5.52 9.14 8.11
CA ASP A 110 -6.64 8.26 8.39
C ASP A 110 -6.75 7.20 7.31
N MET A 111 -6.50 5.96 7.69
CA MET A 111 -6.52 4.82 6.78
C MET A 111 -7.92 4.50 6.29
N ASP A 112 -8.95 4.97 6.98
CA ASP A 112 -10.34 4.70 6.63
C ASP A 112 -10.82 5.49 5.41
N VAL A 113 -10.08 6.52 5.01
CA VAL A 113 -10.46 7.32 3.83
C VAL A 113 -10.16 6.61 2.52
N ILE A 114 -9.36 5.55 2.54
CA ILE A 114 -9.00 4.78 1.35
C ILE A 114 -9.70 3.43 1.43
N ARG A 115 -10.65 3.22 0.54
CA ARG A 115 -11.42 1.97 0.48
C ARG A 115 -11.62 1.55 -0.95
N TRP A 116 -11.79 0.26 -1.15
CA TRP A 116 -12.10 -0.32 -2.45
C TRP A 116 -13.49 -0.89 -2.49
N ASN A 117 -14.14 -0.69 -3.60
CA ASN A 117 -15.35 -1.40 -3.92
C ASN A 117 -14.97 -2.64 -4.75
N MET A 118 -14.98 -3.76 -4.11
CA MET A 118 -14.72 -5.04 -4.74
C MET A 118 -16.04 -5.75 -5.03
#